data_641085eab7518361e97773b8297c2d25
#
_entry.id   641085eab7518361e97773b8297c2d25
#
_cell.length_a   1.000
_cell.length_b   1.000
_cell.length_c   1.000
_cell.angle_alpha   90.00
_cell.angle_beta   90.00
_cell.angle_gamma   90.00
#
_symmetry.space_group_name_H-M   'P 1'
#
loop_
_entity.id
_entity.type
_entity.pdbx_description
1 polymer ?
#
loop_
_entity_poly.entity_id
_entity_poly.type
_entity_poly.pdbx_seq_one_letter_code
_entity_poly.pdbx_strand_id
1 'polypeptide(L)'
;DAGVRHLYLGIESGLDDVLAFMKKDHTLEQAYYEIDRMKAAGLVFDAHFMTGIAGKGRGIENAEHTAEFFNRTQPYRMINFSMFLHERAPLYQEIRKGRFHPADERENLMEERRLLELLKPWEHEAIYDGFHDMIEFRVRGVLPRDREEMIAKLVDRIAKEMPGLLAYVG
;
A
#
# COMPACT_ATOMS: atom_id res chain seq x y z
N ASP A 1 -22.72 -21.69 -9.96
CA ASP A 1 -21.28 -21.57 -9.69
C ASP A 1 -20.62 -20.84 -10.86
N ALA A 2 -20.20 -19.56 -10.65
CA ALA A 2 -19.55 -18.75 -11.69
C ALA A 2 -18.06 -19.11 -11.91
N GLY A 3 -17.51 -20.05 -11.15
CA GLY A 3 -16.13 -20.49 -11.27
C GLY A 3 -15.07 -19.49 -10.73
N VAL A 4 -15.47 -18.40 -10.10
CA VAL A 4 -14.53 -17.44 -9.48
C VAL A 4 -13.77 -18.13 -8.34
N ARG A 5 -12.46 -17.99 -8.32
CA ARG A 5 -11.56 -18.57 -7.29
C ARG A 5 -10.60 -17.54 -6.71
N HIS A 6 -10.35 -16.44 -7.42
CA HIS A 6 -9.37 -15.42 -7.08
C HIS A 6 -9.99 -14.04 -7.23
N LEU A 7 -9.82 -13.18 -6.24
CA LEU A 7 -10.34 -11.82 -6.20
C LEU A 7 -9.19 -10.81 -6.11
N TYR A 8 -9.46 -9.61 -6.58
CA TYR A 8 -8.56 -8.47 -6.49
C TYR A 8 -9.22 -7.40 -5.62
N LEU A 9 -8.65 -7.07 -4.47
CA LEU A 9 -9.25 -6.22 -3.47
C LEU A 9 -8.47 -4.93 -3.27
N GLY A 10 -9.14 -3.79 -3.33
CA GLY A 10 -8.61 -2.50 -2.94
C GLY A 10 -8.67 -2.34 -1.42
N ILE A 11 -7.57 -2.61 -0.73
CA ILE A 11 -7.42 -2.42 0.72
C ILE A 11 -7.06 -0.98 1.03
N GLU A 12 -6.22 -0.38 0.20
CA GLU A 12 -5.77 1.00 0.18
C GLU A 12 -4.89 1.40 1.36
N SER A 13 -5.33 1.20 2.61
CA SER A 13 -4.66 1.63 3.84
C SER A 13 -5.01 0.71 5.01
N GLY A 14 -4.13 0.61 5.98
CA GLY A 14 -4.37 -0.03 7.28
C GLY A 14 -4.97 0.91 8.33
N LEU A 15 -5.47 2.09 7.96
CA LEU A 15 -5.98 3.12 8.87
C LEU A 15 -7.41 3.50 8.53
N ASP A 16 -8.35 3.29 9.44
CA ASP A 16 -9.78 3.60 9.24
C ASP A 16 -10.05 5.10 9.01
N ASP A 17 -9.31 5.99 9.66
CA ASP A 17 -9.47 7.42 9.44
C ASP A 17 -8.99 7.84 8.05
N VAL A 18 -7.96 7.19 7.51
CA VAL A 18 -7.50 7.39 6.12
C VAL A 18 -8.54 6.86 5.14
N LEU A 19 -9.08 5.67 5.36
CA LEU A 19 -10.16 5.11 4.53
C LEU A 19 -11.37 6.05 4.50
N ALA A 20 -11.81 6.54 5.66
CA ALA A 20 -12.92 7.48 5.78
C ALA A 20 -12.62 8.81 5.06
N PHE A 21 -11.43 9.38 5.21
CA PHE A 21 -11.02 10.61 4.53
C PHE A 21 -11.01 10.44 3.00
N MET A 22 -10.53 9.30 2.52
CA MET A 22 -10.49 8.95 1.09
C MET A 22 -11.86 8.49 0.56
N LYS A 23 -12.91 8.50 1.41
CA LYS A 23 -14.30 8.11 1.08
C LYS A 23 -14.40 6.68 0.57
N LYS A 24 -13.69 5.77 1.20
CA LYS A 24 -13.84 4.34 0.96
C LYS A 24 -15.09 3.83 1.70
N ASP A 25 -15.80 2.90 1.08
CA ASP A 25 -17.12 2.42 1.55
C ASP A 25 -17.01 1.32 2.61
N HIS A 26 -15.84 1.10 3.20
CA HIS A 26 -15.59 0.03 4.17
C HIS A 26 -14.68 0.49 5.31
N THR A 27 -14.77 -0.23 6.42
CA THR A 27 -13.82 -0.17 7.54
C THR A 27 -12.90 -1.38 7.53
N LEU A 28 -11.81 -1.34 8.29
CA LEU A 28 -10.93 -2.50 8.47
C LEU A 28 -11.66 -3.68 9.11
N GLU A 29 -12.58 -3.43 10.05
CA GLU A 29 -13.38 -4.49 10.64
C GLU A 29 -14.24 -5.21 9.60
N GLN A 30 -14.89 -4.47 8.72
CA GLN A 30 -15.65 -5.04 7.60
C GLN A 30 -14.76 -5.80 6.63
N ALA A 31 -13.58 -5.25 6.30
CA ALA A 31 -12.62 -5.92 5.43
C ALA A 31 -12.15 -7.25 6.03
N TYR A 32 -11.80 -7.30 7.32
CA TYR A 32 -11.46 -8.53 8.02
C TYR A 32 -12.59 -9.56 7.95
N TYR A 33 -13.80 -9.14 8.28
CA TYR A 33 -14.97 -10.01 8.28
C TYR A 33 -15.21 -10.65 6.90
N GLU A 34 -15.19 -9.84 5.84
CA GLU A 34 -15.45 -10.36 4.49
C GLU A 34 -14.29 -11.22 3.97
N ILE A 35 -13.03 -10.90 4.28
CA ILE A 35 -11.88 -11.73 3.90
C ILE A 35 -11.94 -13.09 4.61
N ASP A 36 -12.29 -13.13 5.89
CA ASP A 36 -12.44 -14.39 6.62
C ASP A 36 -13.53 -15.27 5.98
N ARG A 37 -14.67 -14.69 5.57
CA ARG A 37 -15.74 -15.39 4.84
C ARG A 37 -15.28 -15.90 3.47
N MET A 38 -14.53 -15.09 2.73
CA MET A 38 -13.98 -15.47 1.43
C MET A 38 -13.03 -16.65 1.57
N LYS A 39 -12.11 -16.62 2.54
CA LYS A 39 -11.19 -17.73 2.83
C LYS A 39 -11.94 -19.00 3.23
N ALA A 40 -12.98 -18.89 4.07
CA ALA A 40 -13.83 -20.02 4.44
C ALA A 40 -14.56 -20.63 3.23
N ALA A 41 -14.83 -19.84 2.19
CA ALA A 41 -15.40 -20.29 0.93
C ALA A 41 -14.35 -20.84 -0.07
N GLY A 42 -13.07 -20.94 0.32
CA GLY A 42 -11.99 -21.42 -0.54
C GLY A 42 -11.54 -20.42 -1.61
N LEU A 43 -11.83 -19.13 -1.42
CA LEU A 43 -11.36 -18.06 -2.30
C LEU A 43 -10.02 -17.51 -1.81
N VAL A 44 -9.19 -17.10 -2.75
CA VAL A 44 -7.93 -16.38 -2.49
C VAL A 44 -8.01 -14.97 -3.04
N PHE A 45 -7.13 -14.06 -2.59
CA PHE A 45 -7.14 -12.68 -3.04
C PHE A 45 -5.75 -12.08 -3.18
N ASP A 46 -5.68 -11.09 -4.06
CA ASP A 46 -4.60 -10.12 -4.19
C ASP A 46 -5.05 -8.80 -3.56
N ALA A 47 -4.16 -8.13 -2.86
CA ALA A 47 -4.43 -6.87 -2.18
C ALA A 47 -3.76 -5.71 -2.92
N HIS A 48 -4.55 -4.69 -3.21
CA HIS A 48 -4.08 -3.40 -3.70
C HIS A 48 -4.05 -2.40 -2.55
N PHE A 49 -2.96 -1.67 -2.39
CA PHE A 49 -2.81 -0.61 -1.40
C PHE A 49 -1.94 0.52 -1.96
N MET A 50 -1.81 1.61 -1.20
CA MET A 50 -1.18 2.81 -1.71
C MET A 50 -0.28 3.46 -0.66
N THR A 51 1.03 3.61 -0.96
CA THR A 51 1.92 4.47 -0.16
C THR A 51 1.62 5.94 -0.42
N GLY A 52 1.80 6.78 0.61
CA GLY A 52 1.49 8.21 0.55
C GLY A 52 0.03 8.57 0.81
N ILE A 53 -0.88 7.60 0.84
CA ILE A 53 -2.32 7.82 1.02
C ILE A 53 -2.67 8.46 2.37
N ALA A 54 -1.88 8.20 3.42
CA ALA A 54 -2.06 8.80 4.74
C ALA A 54 -1.57 10.26 4.83
N GLY A 55 -0.86 10.74 3.79
CA GLY A 55 -0.29 12.08 3.73
C GLY A 55 1.04 12.22 4.45
N LYS A 56 1.59 13.43 4.37
CA LYS A 56 2.91 13.78 4.89
C LYS A 56 3.07 13.47 6.37
N GLY A 57 4.18 12.78 6.71
CA GLY A 57 4.54 12.42 8.07
C GLY A 57 3.80 11.23 8.66
N ARG A 58 2.80 10.65 7.96
CA ARG A 58 2.02 9.50 8.44
C ARG A 58 2.35 8.17 7.74
N GLY A 59 3.31 8.16 6.82
CA GLY A 59 3.65 6.96 6.06
C GLY A 59 4.10 5.79 6.95
N ILE A 60 4.92 6.04 7.98
CA ILE A 60 5.36 4.98 8.90
C ILE A 60 4.18 4.38 9.69
N GLU A 61 3.27 5.23 10.19
CA GLU A 61 2.05 4.78 10.87
C GLU A 61 1.20 3.90 9.93
N ASN A 62 1.00 4.35 8.69
CA ASN A 62 0.25 3.59 7.69
C ASN A 62 0.93 2.25 7.37
N ALA A 63 2.26 2.21 7.24
CA ALA A 63 3.01 0.98 7.01
C ALA A 63 2.83 -0.03 8.15
N GLU A 64 2.87 0.42 9.40
CA GLU A 64 2.72 -0.43 10.58
C GLU A 64 1.34 -1.08 10.63
N HIS A 65 0.28 -0.31 10.45
CA HIS A 65 -1.09 -0.82 10.45
C HIS A 65 -1.41 -1.67 9.20
N THR A 66 -0.88 -1.29 8.02
CA THR A 66 -1.03 -2.08 6.80
C THR A 66 -0.29 -3.43 6.91
N ALA A 67 0.90 -3.45 7.55
CA ALA A 67 1.60 -4.69 7.82
C ALA A 67 0.83 -5.61 8.79
N GLU A 68 0.20 -5.04 9.83
CA GLU A 68 -0.66 -5.78 10.74
C GLU A 68 -1.83 -6.42 9.97
N PHE A 69 -2.50 -5.63 9.12
CA PHE A 69 -3.58 -6.11 8.27
C PHE A 69 -3.13 -7.26 7.37
N PHE A 70 -2.00 -7.14 6.66
CA PHE A 70 -1.51 -8.18 5.77
C PHE A 70 -0.99 -9.41 6.51
N ASN A 71 -0.35 -9.25 7.66
CA ASN A 71 0.07 -10.38 8.50
C ASN A 71 -1.10 -11.22 9.01
N ARG A 72 -2.29 -10.62 9.22
CA ARG A 72 -3.51 -11.34 9.59
C ARG A 72 -4.20 -11.95 8.38
N THR A 73 -4.30 -11.21 7.29
CA THR A 73 -5.14 -11.60 6.13
C THR A 73 -4.39 -12.42 5.08
N GLN A 74 -3.07 -12.29 4.98
CA GLN A 74 -2.17 -13.07 4.13
C GLN A 74 -2.62 -13.14 2.65
N PRO A 75 -2.61 -12.03 1.89
CA PRO A 75 -2.92 -12.05 0.47
C PRO A 75 -1.87 -12.82 -0.34
N TYR A 76 -2.24 -13.39 -1.49
CA TYR A 76 -1.29 -14.07 -2.38
C TYR A 76 -0.40 -13.09 -3.16
N ARG A 77 -0.89 -11.88 -3.35
CA ARG A 77 -0.10 -10.80 -3.94
C ARG A 77 -0.44 -9.49 -3.23
N MET A 78 0.57 -8.66 -3.03
CA MET A 78 0.44 -7.28 -2.59
C MET A 78 0.93 -6.36 -3.71
N ILE A 79 0.10 -5.40 -4.07
CA ILE A 79 0.43 -4.43 -5.11
C ILE A 79 0.34 -3.04 -4.50
N ASN A 80 1.49 -2.39 -4.43
CA ASN A 80 1.63 -1.01 -4.00
C ASN A 80 1.68 -0.08 -5.21
N PHE A 81 0.84 0.96 -5.20
CA PHE A 81 1.06 2.13 -6.03
C PHE A 81 1.45 3.30 -5.15
N SER A 82 2.59 3.92 -5.41
CA SER A 82 2.90 5.22 -4.83
C SER A 82 1.86 6.24 -5.31
N MET A 83 1.27 6.96 -4.36
CA MET A 83 0.19 7.90 -4.67
C MET A 83 0.70 9.02 -5.57
N PHE A 84 0.05 9.22 -6.70
CA PHE A 84 0.24 10.38 -7.56
C PHE A 84 -0.96 11.32 -7.47
N LEU A 85 -0.71 12.59 -7.67
CA LEU A 85 -1.70 13.67 -7.56
C LEU A 85 -2.14 14.10 -8.95
N HIS A 86 -3.45 14.20 -9.13
CA HIS A 86 -4.03 14.69 -10.38
C HIS A 86 -4.95 15.87 -10.08
N GLU A 87 -4.81 17.00 -10.82
CA GLU A 87 -5.55 18.23 -10.57
C GLU A 87 -7.08 18.07 -10.63
N ARG A 88 -7.57 17.10 -11.41
CA ARG A 88 -9.00 16.79 -11.53
C ARG A 88 -9.52 15.87 -10.42
N ALA A 89 -8.64 15.28 -9.60
CA ALA A 89 -9.07 14.40 -8.51
C ALA A 89 -9.70 15.23 -7.37
N PRO A 90 -10.74 14.71 -6.70
CA PRO A 90 -11.33 15.38 -5.54
C PRO A 90 -10.30 15.68 -4.43
N LEU A 91 -9.30 14.83 -4.24
CA LEU A 91 -8.21 15.01 -3.29
C LEU A 91 -7.44 16.31 -3.53
N TYR A 92 -7.28 16.75 -4.78
CA TYR A 92 -6.59 18.00 -5.10
C TYR A 92 -7.29 19.21 -4.49
N GLN A 93 -8.63 19.19 -4.37
CA GLN A 93 -9.38 20.24 -3.67
C GLN A 93 -9.09 20.27 -2.17
N GLU A 94 -8.86 19.11 -1.57
CA GLU A 94 -8.49 18.99 -0.15
C GLU A 94 -7.07 19.54 0.10
N ILE A 95 -6.15 19.31 -0.85
CA ILE A 95 -4.81 19.90 -0.83
C ILE A 95 -4.89 21.43 -0.90
N ARG A 96 -5.67 21.97 -1.84
CA ARG A 96 -5.85 23.44 -1.99
C ARG A 96 -6.47 24.10 -0.77
N LYS A 97 -7.29 23.37 -0.02
CA LYS A 97 -7.92 23.83 1.23
C LYS A 97 -7.01 23.61 2.47
N GLY A 98 -5.81 23.05 2.29
CA GLY A 98 -4.90 22.76 3.39
C GLY A 98 -5.35 21.62 4.31
N ARG A 99 -6.29 20.77 3.85
CA ARG A 99 -6.80 19.63 4.64
C ARG A 99 -6.09 18.31 4.34
N PHE A 100 -5.29 18.27 3.29
CA PHE A 100 -4.40 17.17 2.98
C PHE A 100 -3.04 17.72 2.57
N HIS A 101 -1.98 17.19 3.16
CA HIS A 101 -0.59 17.50 2.80
C HIS A 101 0.02 16.23 2.20
N PRO A 102 0.34 16.22 0.90
CA PRO A 102 0.92 15.05 0.27
C PRO A 102 2.29 14.70 0.86
N ALA A 103 2.55 13.41 1.01
CA ALA A 103 3.89 12.88 1.23
C ALA A 103 4.72 13.05 -0.05
N ASP A 104 6.02 13.23 0.07
CA ASP A 104 6.93 13.19 -1.06
C ASP A 104 7.36 11.75 -1.41
N GLU A 105 7.99 11.56 -2.57
CA GLU A 105 8.39 10.22 -3.01
C GLU A 105 9.40 9.56 -2.07
N ARG A 106 10.23 10.34 -1.39
CA ARG A 106 11.15 9.80 -0.39
C ARG A 106 10.39 9.27 0.84
N GLU A 107 9.36 9.96 1.31
CA GLU A 107 8.48 9.45 2.37
C GLU A 107 7.74 8.17 1.91
N ASN A 108 7.25 8.12 0.67
CA ASN A 108 6.58 6.94 0.11
C ASN A 108 7.50 5.72 0.05
N LEU A 109 8.76 5.90 -0.37
CA LEU A 109 9.77 4.83 -0.35
C LEU A 109 10.12 4.37 1.08
N MET A 110 10.16 5.28 2.06
CA MET A 110 10.39 4.93 3.46
C MET A 110 9.22 4.16 4.05
N GLU A 111 7.99 4.52 3.70
CA GLU A 111 6.77 3.80 4.05
C GLU A 111 6.80 2.37 3.49
N GLU A 112 7.10 2.21 2.20
CA GLU A 112 7.20 0.89 1.56
C GLU A 112 8.29 0.02 2.20
N ARG A 113 9.46 0.59 2.47
CA ARG A 113 10.52 -0.12 3.18
C ARG A 113 10.04 -0.60 4.55
N ARG A 114 9.39 0.28 5.33
CA ARG A 114 8.90 -0.07 6.66
C ARG A 114 7.87 -1.18 6.61
N LEU A 115 6.97 -1.16 5.64
CA LEU A 115 6.01 -2.24 5.42
C LEU A 115 6.73 -3.58 5.22
N LEU A 116 7.69 -3.66 4.29
CA LEU A 116 8.44 -4.89 4.00
C LEU A 116 9.23 -5.42 5.22
N GLU A 117 9.76 -4.52 6.06
CA GLU A 117 10.45 -4.89 7.32
C GLU A 117 9.51 -5.59 8.32
N LEU A 118 8.22 -5.24 8.31
CA LEU A 118 7.22 -5.70 9.28
C LEU A 118 6.41 -6.93 8.83
N LEU A 119 6.46 -7.26 7.54
CA LEU A 119 5.80 -8.46 7.03
C LEU A 119 6.49 -9.70 7.59
N LYS A 120 5.69 -10.59 8.21
CA LYS A 120 6.17 -11.86 8.78
C LYS A 120 6.20 -12.95 7.71
N PRO A 121 6.92 -14.04 7.90
CA PRO A 121 6.73 -15.23 7.08
C PRO A 121 5.30 -15.77 7.24
N TRP A 122 4.65 -16.10 6.12
CA TRP A 122 3.30 -16.68 6.09
C TRP A 122 3.37 -18.18 5.75
N GLU A 123 2.22 -18.85 5.78
CA GLU A 123 2.13 -20.27 5.43
C GLU A 123 2.38 -20.54 3.93
N HIS A 124 2.30 -19.51 3.10
CA HIS A 124 2.55 -19.55 1.66
C HIS A 124 3.46 -18.41 1.23
N GLU A 125 4.11 -18.57 0.09
CA GLU A 125 4.81 -17.46 -0.56
C GLU A 125 3.81 -16.43 -1.09
N ALA A 126 4.19 -15.14 -1.05
CA ALA A 126 3.39 -14.05 -1.58
C ALA A 126 4.21 -13.20 -2.55
N ILE A 127 3.60 -12.78 -3.65
CA ILE A 127 4.23 -11.85 -4.59
C ILE A 127 4.07 -10.43 -4.07
N TYR A 128 5.17 -9.70 -4.02
CA TYR A 128 5.17 -8.26 -3.78
C TYR A 128 5.51 -7.52 -5.06
N ASP A 129 4.77 -6.43 -5.35
CA ASP A 129 4.98 -5.61 -6.54
C ASP A 129 4.68 -4.14 -6.21
N GLY A 130 5.72 -3.33 -6.05
CA GLY A 130 5.64 -1.91 -5.69
C GLY A 130 6.05 -1.01 -6.85
N PHE A 131 5.21 -0.04 -7.17
CA PHE A 131 5.37 0.88 -8.28
C PHE A 131 5.51 2.33 -7.79
N HIS A 132 6.58 2.98 -8.23
CA HIS A 132 6.83 4.42 -8.08
C HIS A 132 7.04 5.01 -9.48
N ASP A 133 5.95 5.10 -10.24
CA ASP A 133 6.00 5.42 -11.67
C ASP A 133 6.61 6.80 -11.95
N MET A 134 6.39 7.78 -11.07
CA MET A 134 6.91 9.15 -11.26
C MET A 134 8.43 9.26 -11.16
N ILE A 135 9.07 8.27 -10.54
CA ILE A 135 10.53 8.19 -10.44
C ILE A 135 11.11 6.96 -11.17
N GLU A 136 10.28 6.31 -12.01
CA GLU A 136 10.66 5.12 -12.79
C GLU A 136 11.32 4.03 -11.93
N PHE A 137 10.74 3.79 -10.74
CA PHE A 137 11.28 2.83 -9.79
C PHE A 137 10.25 1.76 -9.46
N ARG A 138 10.71 0.51 -9.38
CA ARG A 138 9.88 -0.64 -9.07
C ARG A 138 10.62 -1.61 -8.15
N VAL A 139 9.91 -2.07 -7.13
CA VAL A 139 10.34 -3.16 -6.25
C VAL A 139 9.45 -4.37 -6.47
N ARG A 140 10.05 -5.53 -6.77
CA ARG A 140 9.30 -6.77 -6.97
C ARG A 140 10.08 -7.96 -6.45
N GLY A 141 9.36 -8.88 -5.82
CA GLY A 141 9.94 -10.14 -5.34
C GLY A 141 8.89 -11.08 -4.77
N VAL A 142 9.35 -12.21 -4.27
CA VAL A 142 8.54 -13.22 -3.59
C VAL A 142 8.92 -13.25 -2.11
N LEU A 143 7.95 -13.04 -1.24
CA LEU A 143 8.11 -13.08 0.20
C LEU A 143 7.94 -14.49 0.75
N PRO A 144 8.73 -14.90 1.74
CA PRO A 144 9.77 -14.12 2.44
C PRO A 144 11.14 -14.11 1.74
N ARG A 145 11.32 -14.88 0.67
CA ARG A 145 12.61 -15.20 0.03
C ARG A 145 13.40 -13.95 -0.37
N ASP A 146 12.75 -13.01 -1.06
CA ASP A 146 13.42 -11.87 -1.71
C ASP A 146 13.33 -10.58 -0.87
N ARG A 147 12.88 -10.69 0.40
CA ARG A 147 12.64 -9.52 1.28
C ARG A 147 13.85 -8.63 1.43
N GLU A 148 14.99 -9.19 1.80
CA GLU A 148 16.21 -8.43 2.09
C GLU A 148 16.74 -7.72 0.84
N GLU A 149 16.63 -8.35 -0.33
CA GLU A 149 17.00 -7.74 -1.60
C GLU A 149 16.08 -6.54 -1.93
N MET A 150 14.78 -6.69 -1.73
CA MET A 150 13.81 -5.61 -1.93
C MET A 150 14.08 -4.44 -0.98
N ILE A 151 14.34 -4.71 0.30
CA ILE A 151 14.69 -3.68 1.30
C ILE A 151 15.99 -2.97 0.91
N ALA A 152 17.03 -3.71 0.53
CA ALA A 152 18.30 -3.14 0.09
C ALA A 152 18.13 -2.20 -1.11
N LYS A 153 17.30 -2.59 -2.08
CA LYS A 153 16.97 -1.79 -3.25
C LYS A 153 16.25 -0.48 -2.87
N LEU A 154 15.33 -0.54 -1.91
CA LEU A 154 14.65 0.65 -1.38
C LEU A 154 15.62 1.57 -0.63
N VAL A 155 16.50 1.01 0.21
CA VAL A 155 17.52 1.80 0.95
C VAL A 155 18.42 2.56 -0.02
N ASP A 156 18.91 1.90 -1.08
CA ASP A 156 19.73 2.54 -2.10
C ASP A 156 18.97 3.67 -2.82
N ARG A 157 17.69 3.45 -3.15
CA ARG A 157 16.86 4.47 -3.80
C ARG A 157 16.59 5.66 -2.87
N ILE A 158 16.21 5.42 -1.60
CA ILE A 158 15.96 6.46 -0.59
C ILE A 158 17.19 7.37 -0.42
N ALA A 159 18.41 6.80 -0.44
CA ALA A 159 19.64 7.56 -0.31
C ALA A 159 19.89 8.51 -1.49
N LYS A 160 19.34 8.22 -2.66
CA LYS A 160 19.49 9.00 -3.90
C LYS A 160 18.33 9.97 -4.14
N GLU A 161 17.20 9.75 -3.50
CA GLU A 161 15.99 10.54 -3.72
C GLU A 161 16.06 11.87 -2.98
N MET A 162 15.80 12.97 -3.72
CA MET A 162 15.76 14.30 -3.12
C MET A 162 14.45 14.51 -2.36
N PRO A 163 14.49 15.12 -1.14
CA PRO A 163 13.29 15.50 -0.43
C PRO A 163 12.45 16.51 -1.22
N GLY A 164 11.12 16.41 -1.08
CA GLY A 164 10.17 17.39 -1.63
C GLY A 164 9.69 17.11 -3.06
N LEU A 165 10.11 16.01 -3.69
CA LEU A 165 9.56 15.59 -4.98
C LEU A 165 8.14 15.03 -4.79
N LEU A 166 7.13 15.78 -5.27
CA LEU A 166 5.74 15.34 -5.27
C LEU A 166 5.37 14.74 -6.65
N ALA A 167 4.67 13.62 -6.63
CA ALA A 167 4.18 12.95 -7.82
C ALA A 167 2.93 13.65 -8.37
N TYR A 168 3.11 14.57 -9.32
CA TYR A 168 2.03 15.26 -10.01
C TYR A 168 1.85 14.74 -11.43
N VAL A 169 0.58 14.49 -11.81
CA VAL A 169 0.15 14.26 -13.17
C VAL A 169 -0.77 15.41 -13.57
N GLY A 170 -0.35 16.21 -14.55
CA GLY A 170 -1.09 17.36 -15.10
C GLY A 170 -2.14 16.96 -16.13
#